data_200de1821c0735593b706357d204f71e
#
_entry.id   200de1821c0735593b706357d204f71e
#
_cell.length_a   1.000
_cell.length_b   1.000
_cell.length_c   1.000
_cell.angle_alpha   90.00
_cell.angle_beta   90.00
_cell.angle_gamma   90.00
#
_symmetry.space_group_name_H-M   'P 1'
#
loop_
_entity.id
_entity.type
_entity.pdbx_description
1 polymer ?
#
loop_
_entity_poly.entity_id
_entity_poly.type
_entity_poly.pdbx_seq_one_letter_code
_entity_poly.pdbx_strand_id
1 'polypeptide(L)'
;MAKKVLIVVTNHTEVHEGKSTGIWLSEFGEAYIEFTKQGYELTVASPLGGKAPVDPGSVDASTPQEILDTQKYLENTIKLDEVSDEGFDAIFLPGGHGTMYDLPDNQKLQKLLRDFYEGNKIVAAVCHGPAGLVGATLSNGQPLVAGKRVNAFTDREEAQTTLDKHLPFLLESKLRDLGAIYVAAPNWTSHYEVDGNLITGQNPQSTLAVTKAVIAQLG
;
A
#
# COMPACT_ATOMS: atom_id res chain seq x y z
N MET A 1 5.94 14.85 20.31
CA MET A 1 4.54 14.49 19.99
C MET A 1 4.58 13.11 19.35
N ALA A 2 3.54 12.28 19.51
CA ALA A 2 3.46 11.00 18.83
C ALA A 2 3.43 11.20 17.31
N LYS A 3 4.10 10.34 16.56
CA LYS A 3 4.03 10.35 15.09
C LYS A 3 2.67 9.86 14.64
N LYS A 4 2.19 10.37 13.51
CA LYS A 4 0.88 10.03 12.96
C LYS A 4 1.01 9.42 11.58
N VAL A 5 0.42 8.24 11.40
CA VAL A 5 0.47 7.50 10.13
C VAL A 5 -0.93 7.33 9.58
N LEU A 6 -1.14 7.73 8.34
CA LEU A 6 -2.33 7.44 7.56
C LEU A 6 -2.13 6.10 6.83
N ILE A 7 -2.98 5.13 7.11
CA ILE A 7 -2.99 3.84 6.38
C ILE A 7 -4.18 3.89 5.43
N VAL A 8 -3.93 3.73 4.12
CA VAL A 8 -4.99 3.73 3.10
C VAL A 8 -5.19 2.34 2.56
N VAL A 9 -6.41 1.82 2.70
CA VAL A 9 -6.82 0.48 2.28
C VAL A 9 -7.85 0.55 1.16
N THR A 10 -8.10 -0.59 0.48
CA THR A 10 -9.10 -0.70 -0.59
C THR A 10 -10.51 -0.95 -0.06
N ASN A 11 -11.53 -0.53 -0.83
CA ASN A 11 -12.91 -1.00 -0.67
C ASN A 11 -13.31 -2.03 -1.74
N HIS A 12 -12.43 -2.34 -2.69
CA HIS A 12 -12.76 -3.23 -3.81
C HIS A 12 -12.83 -4.69 -3.34
N THR A 13 -13.87 -5.42 -3.81
CA THR A 13 -14.27 -6.73 -3.25
C THR A 13 -14.06 -7.90 -4.19
N GLU A 14 -13.81 -7.68 -5.49
CA GLU A 14 -13.84 -8.76 -6.47
C GLU A 14 -12.86 -8.52 -7.62
N VAL A 15 -12.04 -9.52 -7.97
CA VAL A 15 -11.12 -9.47 -9.12
C VAL A 15 -11.88 -9.76 -10.42
N HIS A 16 -12.74 -10.79 -10.39
CA HIS A 16 -13.65 -11.20 -11.46
C HIS A 16 -14.80 -11.99 -10.83
N GLU A 17 -15.84 -12.31 -11.61
CA GLU A 17 -17.01 -13.03 -11.11
C GLU A 17 -16.64 -14.28 -10.30
N GLY A 18 -17.04 -14.28 -9.04
CA GLY A 18 -16.79 -15.37 -8.08
C GLY A 18 -15.39 -15.41 -7.46
N LYS A 19 -14.52 -14.43 -7.75
CA LYS A 19 -13.20 -14.32 -7.13
C LYS A 19 -13.13 -13.09 -6.23
N SER A 20 -13.44 -13.28 -4.96
CA SER A 20 -13.34 -12.22 -3.94
C SER A 20 -11.90 -11.79 -3.72
N THR A 21 -11.72 -10.52 -3.36
CA THR A 21 -10.46 -9.89 -2.98
C THR A 21 -10.67 -8.82 -1.91
N GLY A 22 -9.64 -8.10 -1.58
CA GLY A 22 -9.62 -7.03 -0.59
C GLY A 22 -8.21 -6.66 -0.23
N ILE A 23 -8.02 -6.23 1.01
CA ILE A 23 -6.71 -5.99 1.60
C ILE A 23 -6.04 -7.33 1.97
N TRP A 24 -4.73 -7.43 1.77
CA TRP A 24 -3.96 -8.56 2.26
C TRP A 24 -3.72 -8.38 3.76
N LEU A 25 -4.34 -9.23 4.59
CA LEU A 25 -4.47 -8.97 6.02
C LEU A 25 -3.13 -8.87 6.75
N SER A 26 -2.14 -9.72 6.43
CA SER A 26 -0.84 -9.66 7.09
C SER A 26 -0.11 -8.35 6.81
N GLU A 27 -0.25 -7.78 5.61
CA GLU A 27 0.38 -6.51 5.25
C GLU A 27 -0.20 -5.33 6.04
N PHE A 28 -1.50 -5.31 6.22
CA PHE A 28 -2.16 -4.34 7.08
C PHE A 28 -1.81 -4.59 8.55
N GLY A 29 -1.98 -5.82 9.02
CA GLY A 29 -1.86 -6.17 10.43
C GLY A 29 -0.45 -6.01 10.97
N GLU A 30 0.57 -6.48 10.25
CA GLU A 30 1.98 -6.31 10.64
C GLU A 30 2.35 -4.84 10.76
N ALA A 31 1.99 -4.03 9.76
CA ALA A 31 2.27 -2.59 9.79
C ALA A 31 1.52 -1.90 10.94
N TYR A 32 0.24 -2.20 11.10
CA TYR A 32 -0.58 -1.63 12.17
C TYR A 32 0.00 -1.93 13.56
N ILE A 33 0.37 -3.19 13.81
CA ILE A 33 0.95 -3.66 15.08
C ILE A 33 2.31 -2.98 15.34
N GLU A 34 3.20 -2.96 14.36
CA GLU A 34 4.53 -2.38 14.53
C GLU A 34 4.48 -0.86 14.77
N PHE A 35 3.66 -0.11 14.04
CA PHE A 35 3.45 1.31 14.31
C PHE A 35 2.85 1.55 15.70
N THR A 36 1.88 0.73 16.10
CA THR A 36 1.26 0.82 17.45
C THR A 36 2.30 0.56 18.55
N LYS A 37 3.21 -0.41 18.38
CA LYS A 37 4.31 -0.68 19.33
C LYS A 37 5.24 0.52 19.51
N GLN A 38 5.37 1.40 18.49
CA GLN A 38 6.12 2.64 18.59
C GLN A 38 5.34 3.78 19.28
N GLY A 39 4.08 3.55 19.64
CA GLY A 39 3.21 4.59 20.19
C GLY A 39 2.72 5.59 19.15
N TYR A 40 2.69 5.22 17.86
CA TYR A 40 2.19 6.09 16.80
C TYR A 40 0.65 6.13 16.79
N GLU A 41 0.11 7.28 16.43
CA GLU A 41 -1.32 7.45 16.18
C GLU A 41 -1.65 7.02 14.75
N LEU A 42 -2.59 6.09 14.60
CA LEU A 42 -2.94 5.51 13.31
C LEU A 42 -4.35 5.93 12.89
N THR A 43 -4.48 6.33 11.64
CA THR A 43 -5.75 6.57 10.98
C THR A 43 -5.88 5.63 9.80
N VAL A 44 -6.97 4.87 9.74
CA VAL A 44 -7.26 3.97 8.61
C VAL A 44 -8.35 4.60 7.75
N ALA A 45 -8.03 4.82 6.48
CA ALA A 45 -8.95 5.40 5.51
C ALA A 45 -9.08 4.49 4.26
N SER A 46 -10.19 4.63 3.57
CA SER A 46 -10.42 3.94 2.31
C SER A 46 -11.20 4.85 1.33
N PRO A 47 -11.21 4.58 0.02
CA PRO A 47 -11.88 5.44 -0.96
C PRO A 47 -13.31 5.81 -0.59
N LEU A 48 -14.10 4.86 -0.13
CA LEU A 48 -15.52 5.04 0.19
C LEU A 48 -15.79 5.22 1.70
N GLY A 49 -14.81 4.95 2.56
CA GLY A 49 -15.02 4.82 4.00
C GLY A 49 -15.75 3.51 4.35
N GLY A 50 -16.10 3.35 5.63
CA GLY A 50 -16.81 2.18 6.13
C GLY A 50 -15.95 0.90 6.08
N LYS A 51 -16.58 -0.23 5.77
CA LYS A 51 -15.90 -1.51 5.79
C LYS A 51 -14.93 -1.68 4.61
N ALA A 52 -13.68 -2.01 4.92
CA ALA A 52 -12.69 -2.46 3.96
C ALA A 52 -12.67 -4.01 3.94
N PRO A 53 -12.79 -4.65 2.75
CA PRO A 53 -12.81 -6.10 2.64
C PRO A 53 -11.41 -6.69 2.87
N VAL A 54 -11.35 -7.86 3.48
CA VAL A 54 -10.14 -8.67 3.59
C VAL A 54 -10.15 -9.71 2.48
N ASP A 55 -9.01 -9.87 1.79
CA ASP A 55 -8.85 -10.93 0.79
C ASP A 55 -8.90 -12.31 1.49
N PRO A 56 -9.83 -13.20 1.12
CA PRO A 56 -9.94 -14.51 1.75
C PRO A 56 -8.68 -15.36 1.64
N GLY A 57 -7.87 -15.15 0.59
CA GLY A 57 -6.60 -15.85 0.39
C GLY A 57 -5.50 -15.42 1.35
N SER A 58 -5.70 -14.30 2.06
CA SER A 58 -4.73 -13.79 3.04
C SER A 58 -4.92 -14.32 4.46
N VAL A 59 -5.95 -15.15 4.68
CA VAL A 59 -6.31 -15.70 6.00
C VAL A 59 -6.42 -17.21 5.91
N ASP A 60 -5.71 -17.90 6.79
CA ASP A 60 -5.79 -19.35 6.95
C ASP A 60 -5.64 -19.77 8.43
N ALA A 61 -5.62 -21.08 8.68
CA ALA A 61 -5.51 -21.63 10.04
C ALA A 61 -4.16 -21.29 10.74
N SER A 62 -3.16 -20.88 10.00
CA SER A 62 -1.83 -20.49 10.53
C SER A 62 -1.71 -18.98 10.79
N THR A 63 -2.69 -18.18 10.37
CA THR A 63 -2.68 -16.73 10.57
C THR A 63 -2.65 -16.39 12.07
N PRO A 64 -1.63 -15.65 12.55
CA PRO A 64 -1.51 -15.31 13.97
C PRO A 64 -2.73 -14.55 14.48
N GLN A 65 -3.16 -14.86 15.71
CA GLN A 65 -4.33 -14.21 16.32
C GLN A 65 -4.17 -12.69 16.39
N GLU A 66 -2.98 -12.19 16.67
CA GLU A 66 -2.71 -10.74 16.71
C GLU A 66 -2.96 -10.06 15.36
N ILE A 67 -2.72 -10.76 14.24
CA ILE A 67 -3.05 -10.28 12.89
C ILE A 67 -4.56 -10.33 12.67
N LEU A 68 -5.23 -11.44 13.04
CA LEU A 68 -6.69 -11.55 12.95
C LEU A 68 -7.39 -10.45 13.74
N ASP A 69 -6.90 -10.09 14.91
CA ASP A 69 -7.46 -9.05 15.78
C ASP A 69 -7.39 -7.66 15.16
N THR A 70 -6.55 -7.44 14.14
CA THR A 70 -6.49 -6.15 13.43
C THR A 70 -7.68 -5.92 12.50
N GLN A 71 -8.44 -6.96 12.12
CA GLN A 71 -9.62 -6.83 11.24
C GLN A 71 -10.65 -5.83 11.78
N LYS A 72 -10.76 -5.69 13.09
CA LYS A 72 -11.66 -4.71 13.71
C LYS A 72 -11.43 -3.27 13.25
N TYR A 73 -10.19 -2.92 12.87
CA TYR A 73 -9.86 -1.59 12.38
C TYR A 73 -10.21 -1.38 10.91
N LEU A 74 -10.58 -2.45 10.19
CA LEU A 74 -11.07 -2.43 8.81
C LEU A 74 -12.61 -2.34 8.73
N GLU A 75 -13.32 -2.50 9.85
CA GLU A 75 -14.79 -2.48 9.85
C GLU A 75 -15.38 -1.09 9.65
N ASN A 76 -14.64 -0.03 10.01
CA ASN A 76 -15.15 1.34 9.96
C ASN A 76 -14.03 2.35 9.63
N THR A 77 -13.55 2.32 8.40
CA THR A 77 -12.51 3.24 7.92
C THR A 77 -13.08 4.63 7.65
N ILE A 78 -12.22 5.65 7.70
CA ILE A 78 -12.61 7.03 7.34
C ILE A 78 -12.69 7.13 5.82
N LYS A 79 -13.67 7.88 5.30
CA LYS A 79 -13.72 8.17 3.87
C LYS A 79 -12.52 9.04 3.47
N LEU A 80 -11.82 8.65 2.42
CA LEU A 80 -10.59 9.31 2.01
C LEU A 80 -10.79 10.81 1.68
N ASP A 81 -11.98 11.19 1.16
CA ASP A 81 -12.34 12.59 0.90
C ASP A 81 -12.30 13.48 2.15
N GLU A 82 -12.47 12.91 3.33
CA GLU A 82 -12.49 13.62 4.62
C GLU A 82 -11.08 13.79 5.22
N VAL A 83 -10.05 13.17 4.61
CA VAL A 83 -8.68 13.19 5.11
C VAL A 83 -7.89 14.33 4.45
N SER A 84 -7.07 15.05 5.22
CA SER A 84 -6.01 15.93 4.70
C SER A 84 -4.64 15.35 5.05
N ASP A 85 -3.57 15.86 4.43
CA ASP A 85 -2.21 15.50 4.79
C ASP A 85 -1.73 16.19 6.06
N GLU A 86 -2.48 17.19 6.55
CA GLU A 86 -2.14 17.96 7.74
C GLU A 86 -2.09 17.08 8.99
N GLY A 87 -1.02 17.23 9.74
CA GLY A 87 -0.84 16.53 11.01
C GLY A 87 -0.34 15.08 10.88
N PHE A 88 -0.23 14.52 9.66
CA PHE A 88 0.40 13.22 9.44
C PHE A 88 1.88 13.36 9.10
N ASP A 89 2.67 12.37 9.52
CA ASP A 89 4.11 12.24 9.23
C ASP A 89 4.39 11.26 8.10
N ALA A 90 3.49 10.28 7.90
CA ALA A 90 3.61 9.26 6.86
C ALA A 90 2.25 8.81 6.32
N ILE A 91 2.25 8.33 5.07
CA ILE A 91 1.16 7.57 4.45
C ILE A 91 1.68 6.18 4.09
N PHE A 92 0.91 5.13 4.41
CA PHE A 92 1.24 3.73 4.18
C PHE A 92 0.11 3.04 3.40
N LEU A 93 0.47 2.38 2.30
CA LEU A 93 -0.45 1.67 1.41
C LEU A 93 -0.14 0.17 1.48
N PRO A 94 -0.83 -0.63 2.33
CA PRO A 94 -0.75 -2.08 2.24
C PRO A 94 -1.42 -2.55 0.94
N GLY A 95 -1.09 -3.76 0.49
CA GLY A 95 -1.60 -4.27 -0.78
C GLY A 95 -2.79 -5.21 -0.61
N GLY A 96 -2.84 -6.17 -1.50
CA GLY A 96 -3.99 -6.98 -1.85
C GLY A 96 -4.52 -6.56 -3.22
N HIS A 97 -5.02 -7.50 -4.02
CA HIS A 97 -5.41 -7.24 -5.41
C HIS A 97 -6.50 -6.16 -5.56
N GLY A 98 -7.34 -5.97 -4.53
CA GLY A 98 -8.36 -4.91 -4.53
C GLY A 98 -7.80 -3.51 -4.80
N THR A 99 -6.58 -3.23 -4.32
CA THR A 99 -5.91 -1.93 -4.52
C THR A 99 -5.66 -1.58 -5.99
N MET A 100 -5.59 -2.59 -6.86
CA MET A 100 -5.39 -2.42 -8.31
C MET A 100 -6.57 -1.76 -9.02
N TYR A 101 -7.76 -1.76 -8.39
CA TYR A 101 -9.01 -1.34 -9.00
C TYR A 101 -9.48 0.03 -8.54
N ASP A 102 -9.29 0.39 -7.27
CA ASP A 102 -9.87 1.61 -6.70
C ASP A 102 -8.84 2.66 -6.26
N LEU A 103 -7.55 2.32 -6.19
CA LEU A 103 -6.51 3.28 -5.81
C LEU A 103 -5.89 4.06 -6.98
N PRO A 104 -5.59 3.46 -8.17
CA PRO A 104 -4.86 4.16 -9.23
C PRO A 104 -5.52 5.43 -9.71
N ASP A 105 -6.84 5.41 -9.90
CA ASP A 105 -7.62 6.53 -10.45
C ASP A 105 -8.26 7.42 -9.38
N ASN A 106 -7.98 7.17 -8.10
CA ASN A 106 -8.53 7.97 -7.01
C ASN A 106 -7.83 9.33 -6.91
N GLN A 107 -8.49 10.37 -7.38
CA GLN A 107 -7.94 11.73 -7.43
C GLN A 107 -7.55 12.28 -6.06
N LYS A 108 -8.30 11.91 -5.01
CA LYS A 108 -7.98 12.35 -3.64
C LYS A 108 -6.71 11.70 -3.14
N LEU A 109 -6.53 10.39 -3.40
CA LEU A 109 -5.30 9.69 -3.06
C LEU A 109 -4.11 10.26 -3.83
N GLN A 110 -4.26 10.52 -5.13
CA GLN A 110 -3.20 11.13 -5.96
C GLN A 110 -2.75 12.46 -5.39
N LYS A 111 -3.71 13.30 -4.96
CA LYS A 111 -3.39 14.58 -4.30
C LYS A 111 -2.68 14.37 -2.98
N LEU A 112 -3.16 13.48 -2.12
CA LEU A 112 -2.52 13.19 -0.83
C LEU A 112 -1.08 12.69 -1.03
N LEU A 113 -0.86 11.74 -1.94
CA LEU A 113 0.49 11.20 -2.22
C LEU A 113 1.46 12.28 -2.68
N ARG A 114 1.01 13.20 -3.55
CA ARG A 114 1.79 14.37 -3.94
C ARG A 114 2.11 15.26 -2.74
N ASP A 115 1.09 15.62 -1.95
CA ASP A 115 1.24 16.55 -0.83
C ASP A 115 2.18 15.96 0.24
N PHE A 116 2.07 14.66 0.54
CA PHE A 116 3.01 13.95 1.41
C PHE A 116 4.43 13.98 0.85
N TYR A 117 4.57 13.58 -0.41
CA TYR A 117 5.89 13.45 -1.02
C TYR A 117 6.61 14.82 -1.13
N GLU A 118 5.95 15.84 -1.66
CA GLU A 118 6.51 17.19 -1.80
C GLU A 118 6.68 17.91 -0.45
N GLY A 119 5.87 17.54 0.55
CA GLY A 119 6.00 17.98 1.94
C GLY A 119 7.11 17.28 2.73
N ASN A 120 7.95 16.45 2.08
CA ASN A 120 8.99 15.63 2.71
C ASN A 120 8.47 14.70 3.82
N LYS A 121 7.18 14.32 3.75
CA LYS A 121 6.58 13.28 4.58
C LYS A 121 6.78 11.93 3.91
N ILE A 122 6.77 10.85 4.68
CA ILE A 122 7.03 9.51 4.15
C ILE A 122 5.84 9.02 3.33
N VAL A 123 6.12 8.50 2.13
CA VAL A 123 5.19 7.75 1.30
C VAL A 123 5.69 6.30 1.24
N ALA A 124 4.92 5.36 1.78
CA ALA A 124 5.28 3.96 1.80
C ALA A 124 4.17 3.08 1.21
N ALA A 125 4.57 2.03 0.49
CA ALA A 125 3.64 1.08 -0.11
C ALA A 125 4.28 -0.31 -0.24
N VAL A 126 3.48 -1.38 -0.18
CA VAL A 126 3.98 -2.75 -0.27
C VAL A 126 3.08 -3.63 -1.15
N CYS A 127 3.66 -4.61 -1.81
CA CYS A 127 2.96 -5.61 -2.63
C CYS A 127 2.18 -4.95 -3.79
N HIS A 128 0.84 -4.99 -3.77
CA HIS A 128 -0.02 -4.26 -4.70
C HIS A 128 -0.35 -2.82 -4.27
N GLY A 129 0.01 -2.42 -3.04
CA GLY A 129 -0.17 -1.04 -2.55
C GLY A 129 0.41 0.04 -3.47
N PRO A 130 1.58 -0.17 -4.12
CA PRO A 130 2.11 0.77 -5.10
C PRO A 130 1.22 1.05 -6.31
N ALA A 131 0.11 0.30 -6.51
CA ALA A 131 -0.92 0.66 -7.48
C ALA A 131 -1.48 2.08 -7.24
N GLY A 132 -1.54 2.52 -5.99
CA GLY A 132 -1.92 3.89 -5.64
C GLY A 132 -0.95 4.95 -6.18
N LEU A 133 0.31 4.59 -6.43
CA LEU A 133 1.32 5.51 -6.98
C LEU A 133 1.16 5.72 -8.50
N VAL A 134 0.44 4.82 -9.19
CA VAL A 134 0.33 4.81 -10.66
C VAL A 134 -0.26 6.10 -11.22
N GLY A 135 -1.30 6.64 -10.58
CA GLY A 135 -1.93 7.89 -11.02
C GLY A 135 -1.33 9.15 -10.41
N ALA A 136 -0.43 9.01 -9.43
CA ALA A 136 0.11 10.15 -8.70
C ALA A 136 1.12 10.95 -9.55
N THR A 137 0.87 12.26 -9.68
CA THR A 137 1.76 13.20 -10.37
C THR A 137 2.19 14.31 -9.43
N LEU A 138 3.44 14.74 -9.54
CA LEU A 138 4.02 15.88 -8.82
C LEU A 138 3.51 17.21 -9.38
N SER A 139 3.74 18.31 -8.67
CA SER A 139 3.35 19.66 -9.09
C SER A 139 3.97 20.09 -10.43
N ASN A 140 5.10 19.49 -10.81
CA ASN A 140 5.74 19.72 -12.11
C ASN A 140 5.15 18.88 -13.26
N GLY A 141 4.09 18.08 -12.99
CA GLY A 141 3.42 17.23 -13.96
C GLY A 141 4.08 15.87 -14.21
N GLN A 142 5.21 15.57 -13.58
CA GLN A 142 5.89 14.27 -13.71
C GLN A 142 5.21 13.21 -12.84
N PRO A 143 5.15 11.94 -13.29
CA PRO A 143 4.75 10.85 -12.41
C PRO A 143 5.60 10.82 -11.14
N LEU A 144 4.98 10.60 -9.98
CA LEU A 144 5.69 10.56 -8.69
C LEU A 144 6.84 9.56 -8.72
N VAL A 145 6.66 8.43 -9.39
CA VAL A 145 7.66 7.34 -9.47
C VAL A 145 8.73 7.55 -10.52
N ALA A 146 8.60 8.55 -11.41
CA ALA A 146 9.56 8.75 -12.51
C ALA A 146 10.97 9.03 -11.98
N GLY A 147 11.94 8.23 -12.44
CA GLY A 147 13.34 8.31 -12.01
C GLY A 147 13.61 7.80 -10.58
N LYS A 148 12.60 7.26 -9.88
CA LYS A 148 12.73 6.74 -8.52
C LYS A 148 13.00 5.24 -8.52
N ARG A 149 13.85 4.80 -7.56
CA ARG A 149 14.02 3.38 -7.27
C ARG A 149 12.81 2.88 -6.51
N VAL A 150 12.10 1.95 -7.14
CA VAL A 150 10.88 1.37 -6.55
C VAL A 150 10.82 -0.13 -6.79
N ASN A 151 10.00 -0.80 -6.00
CA ASN A 151 9.51 -2.13 -6.29
C ASN A 151 8.03 -2.24 -5.93
N ALA A 152 7.44 -3.36 -6.31
CA ALA A 152 6.07 -3.74 -6.05
C ALA A 152 5.93 -5.23 -6.33
N PHE A 153 4.74 -5.78 -6.26
CA PHE A 153 4.45 -7.14 -6.69
C PHE A 153 4.87 -7.31 -8.15
N THR A 154 5.77 -8.27 -8.42
CA THR A 154 6.37 -8.43 -9.74
C THR A 154 5.42 -9.12 -10.73
N ASP A 155 5.61 -8.86 -12.03
CA ASP A 155 4.86 -9.57 -13.08
C ASP A 155 5.08 -11.09 -13.01
N ARG A 156 6.28 -11.53 -12.55
CA ARG A 156 6.60 -12.94 -12.35
C ARG A 156 5.88 -13.56 -11.14
N GLU A 157 5.72 -12.81 -10.07
CA GLU A 157 4.89 -13.22 -8.92
C GLU A 157 3.43 -13.26 -9.33
N GLU A 158 2.96 -12.25 -10.08
CA GLU A 158 1.57 -12.18 -10.56
C GLU A 158 1.20 -13.37 -11.43
N ALA A 159 2.09 -13.79 -12.35
CA ALA A 159 1.87 -14.98 -13.19
C ALA A 159 1.66 -16.27 -12.37
N GLN A 160 2.14 -16.33 -11.11
CA GLN A 160 1.95 -17.48 -10.22
C GLN A 160 0.62 -17.43 -9.46
N THR A 161 -0.03 -16.26 -9.38
CA THR A 161 -1.36 -16.13 -8.75
C THR A 161 -2.48 -16.58 -9.66
N THR A 162 -2.22 -16.72 -10.96
CA THR A 162 -3.21 -16.98 -12.04
C THR A 162 -4.24 -15.85 -12.23
N LEU A 163 -4.01 -14.68 -11.64
CA LEU A 163 -4.90 -13.51 -11.73
C LEU A 163 -4.44 -12.47 -12.77
N ASP A 164 -3.26 -12.65 -13.34
CA ASP A 164 -2.61 -11.74 -14.28
C ASP A 164 -3.50 -11.27 -15.44
N LYS A 165 -4.40 -12.15 -15.92
CA LYS A 165 -5.33 -11.88 -17.03
C LYS A 165 -6.59 -11.10 -16.63
N HIS A 166 -6.82 -10.96 -15.34
CA HIS A 166 -8.02 -10.33 -14.79
C HIS A 166 -7.75 -8.94 -14.21
N LEU A 167 -6.47 -8.59 -14.07
CA LEU A 167 -6.08 -7.27 -13.55
C LEU A 167 -6.18 -6.19 -14.63
N PRO A 168 -6.46 -4.94 -14.25
CA PRO A 168 -6.51 -3.83 -15.21
C PRO A 168 -5.16 -3.55 -15.89
N PHE A 169 -4.06 -3.91 -15.23
CA PHE A 169 -2.68 -3.84 -15.74
C PHE A 169 -1.76 -4.69 -14.86
N LEU A 170 -0.56 -5.00 -15.36
CA LEU A 170 0.51 -5.59 -14.57
C LEU A 170 1.31 -4.48 -13.87
N LEU A 171 1.44 -4.58 -12.55
CA LEU A 171 1.93 -3.46 -11.73
C LEU A 171 3.40 -3.12 -12.00
N GLU A 172 4.30 -4.10 -12.05
CA GLU A 172 5.70 -3.88 -12.40
C GLU A 172 5.83 -3.21 -13.77
N SER A 173 5.18 -3.77 -14.81
CA SER A 173 5.18 -3.20 -16.15
C SER A 173 4.68 -1.76 -16.14
N LYS A 174 3.60 -1.47 -15.44
CA LYS A 174 3.02 -0.12 -15.37
C LYS A 174 3.94 0.89 -14.69
N LEU A 175 4.61 0.49 -13.59
CA LEU A 175 5.57 1.37 -12.91
C LEU A 175 6.79 1.66 -13.79
N ARG A 176 7.28 0.67 -14.56
CA ARG A 176 8.36 0.87 -15.55
C ARG A 176 7.94 1.84 -16.65
N ASP A 177 6.73 1.71 -17.18
CA ASP A 177 6.18 2.61 -18.22
C ASP A 177 6.07 4.06 -17.72
N LEU A 178 5.86 4.27 -16.43
CA LEU A 178 5.85 5.58 -15.79
C LEU A 178 7.27 6.15 -15.52
N GLY A 179 8.30 5.43 -15.94
CA GLY A 179 9.69 5.87 -15.83
C GLY A 179 10.36 5.52 -14.50
N ALA A 180 9.79 4.63 -13.71
CA ALA A 180 10.42 4.17 -12.48
C ALA A 180 11.68 3.32 -12.77
N ILE A 181 12.69 3.43 -11.91
CA ILE A 181 13.83 2.52 -11.83
C ILE A 181 13.39 1.33 -10.98
N TYR A 182 12.76 0.35 -11.63
CA TYR A 182 12.20 -0.78 -10.93
C TYR A 182 13.26 -1.82 -10.57
N VAL A 183 13.33 -2.20 -9.29
CA VAL A 183 14.31 -3.16 -8.75
C VAL A 183 13.58 -4.37 -8.20
N ALA A 184 13.76 -5.53 -8.82
CA ALA A 184 13.14 -6.78 -8.38
C ALA A 184 14.17 -7.71 -7.73
N ALA A 185 13.75 -8.41 -6.69
CA ALA A 185 14.42 -9.57 -6.11
C ALA A 185 13.76 -10.89 -6.59
N PRO A 186 14.30 -12.06 -6.22
CA PRO A 186 13.61 -13.33 -6.46
C PRO A 186 12.21 -13.35 -5.89
N ASN A 187 11.28 -14.06 -6.55
CA ASN A 187 9.89 -14.17 -6.12
C ASN A 187 9.78 -14.61 -4.64
N TRP A 188 8.82 -14.05 -3.93
CA TRP A 188 8.46 -14.39 -2.54
C TRP A 188 9.58 -14.18 -1.52
N THR A 189 10.61 -13.41 -1.87
CA THR A 189 11.64 -12.98 -0.93
C THR A 189 11.40 -11.55 -0.46
N SER A 190 11.73 -11.27 0.79
CA SER A 190 11.63 -9.91 1.32
C SER A 190 12.60 -8.99 0.60
N HIS A 191 12.08 -7.95 -0.03
CA HIS A 191 12.86 -6.91 -0.70
C HIS A 191 12.12 -5.58 -0.65
N TYR A 192 12.83 -4.50 -0.35
CA TYR A 192 12.29 -3.14 -0.36
C TYR A 192 13.31 -2.15 -0.91
N GLU A 193 12.84 -1.04 -1.43
CA GLU A 193 13.63 0.08 -1.91
C GLU A 193 13.29 1.34 -1.14
N VAL A 194 14.30 2.19 -0.95
CA VAL A 194 14.18 3.52 -0.36
C VAL A 194 14.77 4.52 -1.33
N ASP A 195 13.97 5.50 -1.75
CA ASP A 195 14.39 6.62 -2.58
C ASP A 195 13.91 7.93 -1.93
N GLY A 196 14.78 8.54 -1.12
CA GLY A 196 14.41 9.68 -0.30
C GLY A 196 13.30 9.32 0.71
N ASN A 197 12.16 9.98 0.60
CA ASN A 197 10.99 9.73 1.42
C ASN A 197 9.97 8.76 0.78
N LEU A 198 10.31 8.13 -0.34
CA LEU A 198 9.52 7.05 -0.94
C LEU A 198 10.11 5.69 -0.54
N ILE A 199 9.26 4.83 0.06
CA ILE A 199 9.65 3.49 0.51
C ILE A 199 8.67 2.49 -0.11
N THR A 200 9.17 1.50 -0.85
CA THR A 200 8.33 0.49 -1.48
C THR A 200 8.82 -0.92 -1.18
N GLY A 201 7.91 -1.88 -1.08
CA GLY A 201 8.19 -3.30 -0.83
C GLY A 201 7.54 -4.20 -1.88
N GLN A 202 8.23 -5.30 -2.21
CA GLN A 202 7.87 -6.13 -3.35
C GLN A 202 6.61 -6.98 -3.13
N ASN A 203 6.44 -7.55 -1.95
CA ASN A 203 5.47 -8.63 -1.69
C ASN A 203 5.10 -8.67 -0.18
N PRO A 204 4.18 -9.54 0.25
CA PRO A 204 3.81 -9.66 1.66
C PRO A 204 5.00 -9.88 2.59
N GLN A 205 6.02 -10.64 2.15
CA GLN A 205 7.23 -10.91 2.92
C GLN A 205 8.06 -9.65 3.21
N SER A 206 7.82 -8.58 2.47
CA SER A 206 8.54 -7.30 2.59
C SER A 206 7.91 -6.35 3.62
N THR A 207 6.71 -6.65 4.12
CA THR A 207 5.91 -5.72 4.93
C THR A 207 6.64 -5.23 6.17
N LEU A 208 7.19 -6.15 6.97
CA LEU A 208 7.93 -5.78 8.19
C LEU A 208 9.18 -4.94 7.88
N ALA A 209 9.88 -5.23 6.78
CA ALA A 209 11.06 -4.49 6.38
C ALA A 209 10.70 -3.05 5.97
N VAL A 210 9.64 -2.88 5.16
CA VAL A 210 9.09 -1.55 4.79
C VAL A 210 8.66 -0.78 6.03
N THR A 211 7.89 -1.41 6.90
CA THR A 211 7.39 -0.78 8.13
C THR A 211 8.53 -0.31 9.03
N LYS A 212 9.56 -1.14 9.22
CA LYS A 212 10.76 -0.77 10.00
C LYS A 212 11.54 0.36 9.33
N ALA A 213 11.61 0.40 8.00
CA ALA A 213 12.24 1.51 7.28
C ALA A 213 11.48 2.83 7.49
N VAL A 214 10.13 2.80 7.49
CA VAL A 214 9.30 3.95 7.85
C VAL A 214 9.59 4.41 9.28
N ILE A 215 9.58 3.49 10.25
CA ILE A 215 9.87 3.79 11.66
C ILE A 215 11.27 4.42 11.81
N ALA A 216 12.27 3.87 11.15
CA ALA A 216 13.65 4.38 11.21
C ALA A 216 13.77 5.81 10.64
N GLN A 217 12.99 6.17 9.61
CA GLN A 217 12.99 7.53 9.07
C GLN A 217 12.17 8.52 9.92
N LEU A 218 11.16 8.04 10.63
CA LEU A 218 10.36 8.88 11.51
C LEU A 218 11.07 9.21 12.84
N GLY A 219 11.98 8.36 13.29
CA GLY A 219 12.77 8.55 14.52
C GLY A 219 12.01 8.09 15.75
#